data_858a4b108849f88762982314dfcb8b37
#
_entry.id   858a4b108849f88762982314dfcb8b37
#
_cell.length_a   1.000
_cell.length_b   1.000
_cell.length_c   1.000
_cell.angle_alpha   90.00
_cell.angle_beta   90.00
_cell.angle_gamma   90.00
#
_symmetry.space_group_name_H-M   'P 1'
#
loop_
_entity.id
_entity.type
_entity.pdbx_description
1 polymer ?
#
loop_
_entity_poly.entity_id
_entity_poly.type
_entity_poly.pdbx_seq_one_letter_code
_entity_poly.pdbx_strand_id
1 'polypeptide(L)'
;MLYSNLSKPKPRRYSIPNEIMILGLSAGAIAVYNYLLYVEDRKTYQCYPSYKTIGKALKIKSKGTVAKYVRELEDKCLIYTEPTEVILKDGKKRNGNLKYTIRPIQDALEHFYHEQMQENALVM
;
A
#
# COMPACT_ATOMS: atom_id res chain seq x y z
N MET A 1 38.49 13.99 -2.32
CA MET A 1 37.09 14.38 -2.18
C MET A 1 36.46 13.79 -0.94
N LEU A 2 35.74 14.57 -0.19
CA LEU A 2 35.17 14.13 1.08
C LEU A 2 34.20 12.94 0.95
N TYR A 3 33.52 12.84 -0.20
CA TYR A 3 32.54 11.77 -0.42
C TYR A 3 33.15 10.37 -0.52
N SER A 4 34.42 10.27 -0.94
CA SER A 4 35.08 8.97 -1.08
C SER A 4 35.35 8.30 0.26
N ASN A 5 35.38 9.09 1.35
CA ASN A 5 35.65 8.60 2.71
C ASN A 5 34.38 8.34 3.50
N LEU A 6 33.21 8.68 2.96
CA LEU A 6 31.95 8.46 3.64
C LEU A 6 31.43 7.06 3.34
N SER A 7 31.10 6.36 4.41
CA SER A 7 30.46 5.06 4.33
C SER A 7 29.02 5.26 3.82
N LYS A 8 28.81 5.09 2.52
CA LYS A 8 27.45 5.16 1.94
C LYS A 8 26.81 3.79 2.03
N PRO A 9 25.56 3.70 2.53
CA PRO A 9 24.86 2.44 2.47
C PRO A 9 24.67 2.02 1.01
N LYS A 10 24.74 0.72 0.75
CA LYS A 10 24.44 0.21 -0.58
C LYS A 10 23.00 0.56 -0.93
N PRO A 11 22.72 0.98 -2.16
CA PRO A 11 21.34 1.23 -2.58
C PRO A 11 20.47 0.02 -2.34
N ARG A 12 19.32 0.22 -1.71
CA ARG A 12 18.33 -0.84 -1.52
C ARG A 12 17.31 -0.74 -2.63
N ARG A 13 16.85 -1.88 -3.06
CA ARG A 13 15.84 -1.97 -4.11
C ARG A 13 14.66 -2.81 -3.62
N TYR A 14 13.48 -2.46 -4.09
CA TYR A 14 12.29 -3.27 -3.92
C TYR A 14 11.63 -3.42 -5.28
N SER A 15 10.87 -4.49 -5.43
CA SER A 15 10.23 -4.80 -6.71
C SER A 15 8.77 -4.41 -6.68
N ILE A 16 8.28 -3.93 -7.81
CA ILE A 16 6.86 -3.71 -8.05
C ILE A 16 6.44 -4.69 -9.12
N PRO A 17 5.37 -5.49 -8.91
CA PRO A 17 4.91 -6.41 -9.94
C PRO A 17 4.57 -5.68 -11.23
N ASN A 18 5.02 -6.20 -12.37
CA ASN A 18 4.72 -5.63 -13.67
C ASN A 18 3.22 -5.53 -13.92
N GLU A 19 2.46 -6.48 -13.41
CA GLU A 19 1.02 -6.61 -13.57
C GLU A 19 0.24 -5.43 -12.99
N ILE A 20 0.88 -4.62 -12.14
CA ILE A 20 0.24 -3.43 -11.56
C ILE A 20 -0.27 -2.49 -12.67
N MET A 21 0.40 -2.48 -13.81
CA MET A 21 0.06 -1.58 -14.91
C MET A 21 -1.22 -1.98 -15.65
N ILE A 22 -1.67 -3.23 -15.52
CA ILE A 22 -2.88 -3.69 -16.23
C ILE A 22 -4.13 -3.64 -15.34
N LEU A 23 -3.99 -3.36 -14.05
CA LEU A 23 -5.10 -3.45 -13.10
C LEU A 23 -6.03 -2.25 -13.13
N GLY A 24 -5.73 -1.22 -13.90
CA GLY A 24 -6.57 -0.04 -14.02
C GLY A 24 -6.54 0.88 -12.81
N LEU A 25 -5.43 0.92 -12.08
CA LEU A 25 -5.27 1.78 -10.91
C LEU A 25 -5.06 3.24 -11.31
N SER A 26 -5.55 4.15 -10.47
CA SER A 26 -5.19 5.56 -10.58
C SER A 26 -3.70 5.76 -10.25
N ALA A 27 -3.13 6.87 -10.74
CA ALA A 27 -1.73 7.20 -10.45
C ALA A 27 -1.48 7.34 -8.95
N GLY A 28 -2.43 7.92 -8.21
CA GLY A 28 -2.30 8.05 -6.76
C GLY A 28 -2.31 6.72 -6.04
N ALA A 29 -3.15 5.78 -6.47
CA ALA A 29 -3.17 4.44 -5.89
C ALA A 29 -1.86 3.70 -6.16
N ILE A 30 -1.31 3.82 -7.37
CA ILE A 30 0.00 3.24 -7.70
C ILE A 30 1.08 3.82 -6.79
N ALA A 31 1.06 5.14 -6.56
CA ALA A 31 2.02 5.79 -5.67
C ALA A 31 1.92 5.28 -4.24
N VAL A 32 0.70 5.13 -3.72
CA VAL A 32 0.47 4.60 -2.37
C VAL A 32 0.94 3.15 -2.28
N TYR A 33 0.60 2.33 -3.25
CA TYR A 33 1.06 0.94 -3.29
C TYR A 33 2.58 0.85 -3.30
N ASN A 34 3.22 1.67 -4.11
CA ASN A 34 4.67 1.77 -4.18
C ASN A 34 5.27 2.12 -2.81
N TYR A 35 4.68 3.10 -2.11
CA TYR A 35 5.14 3.49 -0.79
C TYR A 35 5.00 2.35 0.23
N LEU A 36 3.87 1.63 0.20
CA LEU A 36 3.66 0.49 1.09
C LEU A 36 4.69 -0.62 0.86
N LEU A 37 5.02 -0.90 -0.40
CA LEU A 37 6.08 -1.87 -0.73
C LEU A 37 7.45 -1.40 -0.21
N TYR A 38 7.69 -0.09 -0.25
CA TYR A 38 8.94 0.50 0.23
C TYR A 38 9.10 0.33 1.74
N VAL A 39 8.02 0.49 2.51
CA VAL A 39 8.09 0.48 3.99
C VAL A 39 7.71 -0.85 4.63
N GLU A 40 7.21 -1.82 3.86
CA GLU A 40 6.77 -3.10 4.44
C GLU A 40 7.93 -3.87 5.07
N ASP A 41 7.59 -4.62 6.13
CA ASP A 41 8.50 -5.62 6.66
C ASP A 41 8.52 -6.80 5.68
N ARG A 42 9.69 -7.15 5.17
CA ARG A 42 9.83 -8.20 4.16
C ARG A 42 9.55 -9.61 4.66
N LYS A 43 9.57 -9.79 5.97
CA LYS A 43 9.24 -11.09 6.59
C LYS A 43 7.75 -11.28 6.76
N THR A 44 7.04 -10.21 7.14
CA THR A 44 5.60 -10.27 7.44
C THR A 44 4.73 -9.70 6.34
N TYR A 45 5.31 -8.94 5.41
CA TYR A 45 4.60 -8.18 4.35
C TYR A 45 3.63 -7.15 4.93
N GLN A 46 3.94 -6.63 6.13
CA GLN A 46 3.07 -5.73 6.88
C GLN A 46 3.76 -4.42 7.19
N CYS A 47 2.95 -3.36 7.32
CA CYS A 47 3.42 -2.04 7.75
C CYS A 47 2.26 -1.27 8.39
N TYR A 48 2.61 -0.17 9.08
CA TYR A 48 1.66 0.57 9.90
C TYR A 48 1.73 2.09 9.69
N PRO A 49 1.97 2.62 8.48
CA PRO A 49 2.07 4.07 8.31
C PRO A 49 0.71 4.73 8.52
N SER A 50 0.72 5.92 9.14
CA SER A 50 -0.49 6.73 9.23
C SER A 50 -0.79 7.37 7.87
N TYR A 51 -2.04 7.81 7.67
CA TYR A 51 -2.40 8.57 6.47
C TYR A 51 -1.55 9.84 6.35
N LYS A 52 -1.24 10.48 7.48
CA LYS A 52 -0.38 11.65 7.49
C LYS A 52 1.03 11.33 6.99
N THR A 53 1.59 10.21 7.43
CA THR A 53 2.92 9.75 7.01
C THR A 53 2.94 9.45 5.50
N ILE A 54 1.94 8.73 5.00
CA ILE A 54 1.81 8.44 3.58
C ILE A 54 1.69 9.75 2.79
N GLY A 55 0.82 10.65 3.26
CA GLY A 55 0.62 11.95 2.60
C GLY A 55 1.88 12.78 2.53
N LYS A 56 2.66 12.82 3.60
CA LYS A 56 3.95 13.54 3.61
C LYS A 56 4.94 12.96 2.61
N ALA A 57 5.04 11.63 2.58
CA ALA A 57 5.97 10.96 1.68
C ALA A 57 5.63 11.19 0.20
N LEU A 58 4.35 11.24 -0.12
CA LEU A 58 3.88 11.32 -1.52
C LEU A 58 3.38 12.70 -1.91
N LYS A 59 3.52 13.70 -1.01
CA LYS A 59 3.05 15.07 -1.25
C LYS A 59 1.54 15.16 -1.49
N ILE A 60 0.78 14.30 -0.82
CA ILE A 60 -0.68 14.33 -0.83
C ILE A 60 -1.14 15.09 0.40
N LYS A 61 -1.82 16.22 0.20
CA LYS A 61 -2.18 17.14 1.29
C LYS A 61 -3.35 16.66 2.14
N SER A 62 -4.28 15.93 1.56
CA SER A 62 -5.53 15.52 2.21
C SER A 62 -5.47 14.08 2.68
N LYS A 63 -5.80 13.86 3.96
CA LYS A 63 -5.96 12.50 4.51
C LYS A 63 -7.09 11.74 3.81
N GLY A 64 -8.14 12.45 3.40
CA GLY A 64 -9.25 11.84 2.66
C GLY A 64 -8.82 11.30 1.31
N THR A 65 -7.89 12.00 0.64
CA THR A 65 -7.33 11.53 -0.62
C THR A 65 -6.49 10.27 -0.43
N VAL A 66 -5.66 10.23 0.63
CA VAL A 66 -4.91 9.01 0.97
C VAL A 66 -5.86 7.85 1.24
N ALA A 67 -6.91 8.08 2.03
CA ALA A 67 -7.90 7.06 2.35
C ALA A 67 -8.59 6.53 1.09
N LYS A 68 -8.88 7.40 0.13
CA LYS A 68 -9.47 7.02 -1.16
C LYS A 68 -8.56 6.06 -1.92
N TYR A 69 -7.27 6.35 -1.99
CA TYR A 69 -6.32 5.49 -2.67
C TYR A 69 -6.12 4.15 -1.94
N VAL A 70 -6.13 4.17 -0.61
CA VAL A 70 -6.06 2.94 0.19
C VAL A 70 -7.27 2.04 -0.13
N ARG A 71 -8.47 2.61 -0.17
CA ARG A 71 -9.68 1.85 -0.51
C ARG A 71 -9.62 1.29 -1.93
N GLU A 72 -9.07 2.06 -2.87
CA GLU A 72 -8.88 1.58 -4.24
C GLU A 72 -7.98 0.33 -4.27
N LEU A 73 -6.89 0.33 -3.51
CA LEU A 73 -5.99 -0.81 -3.41
C LEU A 73 -6.66 -2.02 -2.76
N GLU A 74 -7.48 -1.78 -1.72
CA GLU A 74 -8.25 -2.85 -1.08
C GLU A 74 -9.26 -3.46 -2.05
N ASP A 75 -9.97 -2.62 -2.80
CA ASP A 75 -10.99 -3.05 -3.76
C ASP A 75 -10.38 -3.89 -4.89
N LYS A 76 -9.12 -3.64 -5.23
CA LYS A 76 -8.38 -4.41 -6.24
C LYS A 76 -7.65 -5.61 -5.66
N CYS A 77 -7.86 -5.94 -4.40
CA CYS A 77 -7.24 -7.08 -3.72
C CYS A 77 -5.71 -7.05 -3.69
N LEU A 78 -5.14 -5.84 -3.69
CA LEU A 78 -3.68 -5.66 -3.60
C LEU A 78 -3.20 -5.59 -2.17
N ILE A 79 -4.04 -5.12 -1.26
CA ILE A 79 -3.73 -4.99 0.14
C ILE A 79 -4.92 -5.42 0.99
N TYR A 80 -4.62 -5.73 2.23
CA TYR A 80 -5.60 -5.96 3.26
C TYR A 80 -5.30 -5.02 4.43
N THR A 81 -6.32 -4.39 5.00
CA THR A 81 -6.12 -3.50 6.14
C THR A 81 -6.90 -4.01 7.36
N GLU A 82 -6.32 -3.81 8.52
CA GLU A 82 -6.93 -4.15 9.80
C GLU A 82 -6.78 -2.98 10.77
N PRO A 83 -7.80 -2.68 11.57
CA PRO A 83 -7.66 -1.68 12.63
C PRO A 83 -6.71 -2.20 13.71
N THR A 84 -6.02 -1.28 14.37
CA THR A 84 -5.19 -1.60 15.53
C THR A 84 -5.64 -0.77 16.72
N GLU A 85 -5.31 -1.23 17.92
CA GLU A 85 -5.60 -0.53 19.15
C GLU A 85 -4.32 -0.26 19.93
N VAL A 86 -4.27 0.88 20.60
CA VAL A 86 -3.17 1.25 21.49
C VAL A 86 -3.73 1.35 22.91
N ILE A 87 -3.05 0.73 23.86
CA ILE A 87 -3.41 0.83 25.28
C ILE A 87 -2.59 1.96 25.89
N LEU A 88 -3.28 2.97 26.42
CA LEU A 88 -2.65 4.10 27.07
C LEU A 88 -2.22 3.74 28.49
N LYS A 89 -1.36 4.58 29.10
CA LYS A 89 -0.85 4.37 30.46
C LYS A 89 -1.96 4.27 31.52
N ASP A 90 -3.11 4.91 31.27
CA ASP A 90 -4.26 4.88 32.16
C ASP A 90 -5.18 3.65 31.93
N GLY A 91 -4.78 2.74 31.06
CA GLY A 91 -5.55 1.54 30.73
C GLY A 91 -6.62 1.76 29.67
N LYS A 92 -6.83 3.00 29.20
CA LYS A 92 -7.80 3.29 28.15
C LYS A 92 -7.25 2.84 26.79
N LYS A 93 -8.16 2.37 25.95
CA LYS A 93 -7.85 1.98 24.58
C LYS A 93 -8.16 3.12 23.62
N ARG A 94 -7.33 3.27 22.59
CA ARG A 94 -7.66 4.15 21.48
C ARG A 94 -7.23 3.49 20.18
N ASN A 95 -7.79 3.98 19.06
CA ASN A 95 -7.42 3.47 17.75
C ASN A 95 -5.97 3.83 17.40
N GLY A 96 -5.22 2.84 16.93
CA GLY A 96 -3.90 3.04 16.37
C GLY A 96 -3.97 3.22 14.86
N ASN A 97 -2.81 3.21 14.21
CA ASN A 97 -2.74 3.23 12.76
C ASN A 97 -3.26 1.91 12.18
N LEU A 98 -3.73 1.93 10.94
CA LEU A 98 -4.10 0.71 10.25
C LEU A 98 -2.87 -0.18 10.06
N LYS A 99 -3.08 -1.48 10.17
CA LYS A 99 -2.09 -2.47 9.77
C LYS A 99 -2.37 -2.82 8.31
N TYR A 100 -1.39 -2.63 7.45
CA TYR A 100 -1.48 -2.95 6.02
C TYR A 100 -0.76 -4.25 5.76
N THR A 101 -1.40 -5.17 5.09
CA THR A 101 -0.77 -6.41 4.63
C THR A 101 -0.78 -6.39 3.11
N ILE A 102 0.40 -6.53 2.49
CA ILE A 102 0.53 -6.64 1.04
C ILE A 102 0.14 -8.06 0.65
N ARG A 103 -0.81 -8.17 -0.27
CA ARG A 103 -1.30 -9.47 -0.73
C ARG A 103 -0.48 -9.95 -1.92
N PRO A 104 -0.42 -11.28 -2.15
CA PRO A 104 0.21 -11.80 -3.37
C PRO A 104 -0.46 -11.18 -4.61
N ILE A 105 0.33 -10.85 -5.62
CA ILE A 105 -0.20 -10.23 -6.84
C ILE A 105 -1.23 -11.13 -7.53
N GLN A 106 -1.14 -12.43 -7.35
CA GLN A 106 -2.11 -13.38 -7.89
C GLN A 106 -3.53 -13.08 -7.44
N ASP A 107 -3.71 -12.63 -6.19
CA ASP A 107 -5.03 -12.30 -5.67
C ASP A 107 -5.68 -11.16 -6.48
N ALA A 108 -4.88 -10.13 -6.79
CA ALA A 108 -5.36 -9.01 -7.59
C ALA A 108 -5.64 -9.42 -9.03
N LEU A 109 -4.81 -10.28 -9.61
CA LEU A 109 -5.01 -10.78 -10.97
C LEU A 109 -6.26 -11.63 -11.08
N GLU A 110 -6.49 -12.52 -10.13
CA GLU A 110 -7.70 -13.34 -10.10
C GLU A 110 -8.95 -12.47 -10.01
N HIS A 111 -8.92 -11.47 -9.15
CA HIS A 111 -10.01 -10.52 -9.00
C HIS A 111 -10.25 -9.75 -10.31
N PHE A 112 -9.18 -9.27 -10.94
CA PHE A 112 -9.24 -8.54 -12.20
C PHE A 112 -9.86 -9.38 -13.32
N TYR A 113 -9.39 -10.62 -13.49
CA TYR A 113 -9.93 -11.51 -14.51
C TYR A 113 -11.38 -11.89 -14.24
N HIS A 114 -11.73 -12.09 -12.98
CA HIS A 114 -13.12 -12.36 -12.60
C HIS A 114 -14.05 -11.20 -12.97
N GLU A 115 -13.64 -9.97 -12.70
CA GLU A 115 -14.38 -8.77 -13.10
C GLU A 115 -14.53 -8.68 -14.61
N GLN A 116 -13.46 -8.95 -15.36
CA GLN A 116 -13.49 -8.93 -16.83
C GLN A 116 -14.47 -9.96 -17.38
N MET A 117 -14.49 -11.15 -16.82
CA MET A 117 -15.44 -12.19 -17.23
C MET A 117 -16.88 -11.80 -16.95
N GLN A 118 -17.15 -11.16 -15.81
CA GLN A 118 -18.49 -10.67 -15.48
C GLN A 118 -18.95 -9.57 -16.44
N GLU A 119 -18.08 -8.63 -16.76
CA GLU A 119 -18.38 -7.57 -17.72
C GLU A 119 -18.69 -8.14 -19.09
N ASN A 120 -17.90 -9.10 -19.56
CA ASN A 120 -18.13 -9.76 -20.84
C ASN A 120 -19.46 -10.52 -20.85
N ALA A 121 -19.82 -11.17 -19.76
CA ALA A 121 -21.10 -11.86 -19.65
C ALA A 121 -22.29 -10.91 -19.69
N LEU A 122 -22.13 -9.69 -19.13
CA LEU A 122 -23.21 -8.68 -19.13
C LEU A 122 -23.41 -8.06 -20.51
N VAL A 123 -22.37 -8.01 -21.34
CA VAL A 123 -22.42 -7.41 -22.67
C VAL A 123 -23.05 -8.38 -23.70
N MET A 124 -22.99 -9.65 -23.43
CA MET A 124 -23.60 -10.68 -24.25
C MET A 124 -25.05 -10.85 -23.89
#